data_c9ea4bccd500ee790bc0ee40b11dabf9
#
_entry.id   c9ea4bccd500ee790bc0ee40b11dabf9
#
_cell.length_a   1.000
_cell.length_b   1.000
_cell.length_c   1.000
_cell.angle_alpha   90.00
_cell.angle_beta   90.00
_cell.angle_gamma   90.00
#
_symmetry.space_group_name_H-M   'P 1'
#
loop_
_entity.id
_entity.type
_entity.pdbx_description
1 polymer ?
#
loop_
_entity_poly.entity_id
_entity_poly.type
_entity_poly.pdbx_seq_one_letter_code
_entity_poly.pdbx_strand_id
1 'polypeptide(L)'
;LLQDWMNDPEKKDMIRPSSLSFYSYFYCLNFDPHFSEDYEPENWKKAVNTTSFRRCLFYALDRHGALMTVDPYDPDHIIINTFTPPDFVAMDGSDFVNIGGMAKYTNDENNLFNPDLALELKEQAVADLTAKGVTFPIKILMPYNGGATWGNRCQVIKQQMESLLGSDFIEVCFEAYSSSFLDSTRRCGNYAMQECNEEATFADPDTFSMMFDEDNNFSFFYACEEVDENGKNLFDVYMEKLNYAKSQTTDLSERYKAFADAEAYLLDNAIAIPFGLGVLGAGYTSSHTNPFEGAWSPLGVSNERYKYSYVYNETMNSEQYYKLQEQWEKDKIAALQAAGQ
;
A
#
# COMPACT_ATOMS: atom_id res chain seq x y z
N LEU A 1 -5.73 19.15 14.79
CA LEU A 1 -6.88 19.78 15.44
C LEU A 1 -7.74 18.74 16.18
N LEU A 2 -8.23 17.69 15.50
CA LEU A 2 -9.02 16.64 16.16
C LEU A 2 -8.18 15.82 17.14
N GLN A 3 -6.92 15.55 16.84
CA GLN A 3 -5.98 14.89 17.76
C GLN A 3 -5.83 15.64 19.09
N ASP A 4 -5.83 16.96 19.05
CA ASP A 4 -5.75 17.78 20.28
C ASP A 4 -6.98 17.56 21.19
N TRP A 5 -8.11 17.21 20.58
CA TRP A 5 -9.35 16.93 21.31
C TRP A 5 -9.36 15.60 22.04
N MET A 6 -8.47 14.66 21.68
CA MET A 6 -8.30 13.39 22.39
C MET A 6 -7.95 13.55 23.86
N ASN A 7 -7.28 14.66 24.17
CA ASN A 7 -6.88 15.00 25.54
C ASN A 7 -7.88 15.95 26.25
N ASP A 8 -8.95 16.36 25.55
CA ASP A 8 -10.00 17.23 26.11
C ASP A 8 -11.13 16.36 26.70
N PRO A 9 -11.34 16.39 28.04
CA PRO A 9 -12.36 15.57 28.69
C PRO A 9 -13.78 15.78 28.17
N GLU A 10 -14.09 16.98 27.64
CA GLU A 10 -15.42 17.33 27.14
C GLU A 10 -15.62 16.89 25.67
N LYS A 11 -14.53 16.65 24.93
CA LYS A 11 -14.58 16.39 23.48
C LYS A 11 -14.14 15.00 23.07
N LYS A 12 -13.33 14.34 23.90
CA LYS A 12 -12.78 13.01 23.57
C LYS A 12 -13.84 11.98 23.13
N ASP A 13 -15.02 12.02 23.73
CA ASP A 13 -16.10 11.07 23.41
C ASP A 13 -16.82 11.40 22.08
N MET A 14 -16.54 12.58 21.50
CA MET A 14 -17.08 13.00 20.18
C MET A 14 -16.11 12.63 19.05
N ILE A 15 -14.95 12.10 19.38
CA ILE A 15 -13.89 11.77 18.44
C ILE A 15 -13.65 10.27 18.49
N ARG A 16 -13.47 9.69 17.33
CA ARG A 16 -13.16 8.28 17.16
C ARG A 16 -12.11 8.11 16.06
N PRO A 17 -11.41 6.99 16.00
CA PRO A 17 -10.65 6.63 14.81
C PRO A 17 -11.52 6.69 13.56
N SER A 18 -10.97 7.22 12.48
CA SER A 18 -11.65 7.20 11.18
C SER A 18 -11.86 5.75 10.75
N SER A 19 -13.01 5.46 10.14
CA SER A 19 -13.20 4.19 9.46
C SER A 19 -12.13 4.06 8.40
N LEU A 20 -11.37 2.97 8.41
CA LEU A 20 -10.42 2.67 7.34
C LEU A 20 -11.23 2.33 6.09
N SER A 21 -11.02 3.08 5.03
CA SER A 21 -11.47 2.68 3.70
C SER A 21 -10.46 1.68 3.14
N PHE A 22 -10.90 0.83 2.20
CA PHE A 22 -9.99 -0.07 1.50
C PHE A 22 -9.11 0.68 0.48
N TYR A 23 -8.46 1.75 0.96
CA TYR A 23 -7.42 2.48 0.25
C TYR A 23 -6.07 1.89 0.63
N SER A 24 -5.50 1.09 -0.26
CA SER A 24 -4.18 0.50 -0.09
C SER A 24 -3.10 1.47 -0.55
N TYR A 25 -2.17 1.81 0.34
CA TYR A 25 -0.98 2.62 0.04
C TYR A 25 0.25 1.73 -0.03
N PHE A 26 1.11 2.01 -0.99
CA PHE A 26 2.34 1.27 -1.25
C PHE A 26 3.37 2.17 -1.92
N TYR A 27 4.65 1.80 -1.83
CA TYR A 27 5.71 2.46 -2.59
C TYR A 27 5.96 1.71 -3.88
N CYS A 28 5.74 2.38 -5.01
CA CYS A 28 6.14 1.90 -6.34
C CYS A 28 7.64 2.08 -6.53
N LEU A 29 8.28 1.09 -7.12
CA LEU A 29 9.64 1.15 -7.63
C LEU A 29 9.57 1.26 -9.15
N ASN A 30 10.14 2.32 -9.72
CA ASN A 30 9.98 2.64 -11.14
C ASN A 30 10.99 1.89 -12.02
N PHE A 31 10.50 1.02 -12.90
CA PHE A 31 11.32 0.26 -13.85
C PHE A 31 11.61 1.01 -15.16
N ASP A 32 10.90 2.12 -15.43
CA ASP A 32 11.11 2.97 -16.60
C ASP A 32 11.32 4.45 -16.17
N PRO A 33 12.47 4.77 -15.57
CA PRO A 33 12.74 6.10 -15.01
C PRO A 33 12.93 7.16 -16.10
N HIS A 34 12.21 8.29 -15.95
CA HIS A 34 12.27 9.45 -16.84
C HIS A 34 12.54 10.76 -16.05
N PHE A 35 13.36 10.69 -15.02
CA PHE A 35 13.74 11.85 -14.23
C PHE A 35 15.09 12.45 -14.69
N SER A 36 15.44 13.64 -14.13
CA SER A 36 16.65 14.37 -14.47
C SER A 36 17.93 13.53 -14.30
N GLU A 37 18.88 13.74 -15.19
CA GLU A 37 20.23 13.16 -15.12
C GLU A 37 20.96 13.47 -13.81
N ASP A 38 20.56 14.52 -13.09
CA ASP A 38 21.08 14.84 -11.75
C ASP A 38 20.82 13.71 -10.73
N TYR A 39 19.77 12.91 -10.97
CA TYR A 39 19.39 11.75 -10.16
C TYR A 39 19.74 10.40 -10.78
N GLU A 40 20.51 10.39 -11.87
CA GLU A 40 21.11 9.19 -12.49
C GLU A 40 20.07 8.09 -12.86
N PRO A 41 19.10 8.37 -13.77
CA PRO A 41 18.04 7.43 -14.11
C PRO A 41 18.55 6.08 -14.63
N GLU A 42 19.61 6.06 -15.43
CA GLU A 42 20.20 4.82 -15.94
C GLU A 42 20.88 3.98 -14.85
N ASN A 43 21.44 4.64 -13.82
CA ASN A 43 21.99 3.94 -12.66
C ASN A 43 20.88 3.32 -11.82
N TRP A 44 19.79 4.06 -11.59
CA TRP A 44 18.58 3.55 -10.93
C TRP A 44 17.96 2.39 -11.72
N LYS A 45 17.85 2.50 -13.06
CA LYS A 45 17.27 1.45 -13.90
C LYS A 45 18.00 0.12 -13.73
N LYS A 46 19.33 0.13 -13.66
CA LYS A 46 20.10 -1.08 -13.37
C LYS A 46 19.84 -1.61 -11.96
N ALA A 47 19.74 -0.71 -10.99
CA ALA A 47 19.50 -1.07 -9.59
C ALA A 47 18.12 -1.68 -9.39
N VAL A 48 17.08 -1.06 -9.91
CA VAL A 48 15.70 -1.56 -9.76
C VAL A 48 15.50 -2.92 -10.46
N ASN A 49 16.26 -3.22 -11.52
CA ASN A 49 16.29 -4.53 -12.19
C ASN A 49 17.23 -5.54 -11.47
N THR A 50 17.29 -5.46 -10.12
CA THR A 50 18.08 -6.38 -9.29
C THR A 50 17.28 -6.75 -8.05
N THR A 51 16.79 -7.98 -7.99
CA THR A 51 15.88 -8.46 -6.92
C THR A 51 16.49 -8.30 -5.53
N SER A 52 17.79 -8.58 -5.34
CA SER A 52 18.47 -8.38 -4.04
C SER A 52 18.40 -6.92 -3.58
N PHE A 53 18.53 -5.95 -4.49
CA PHE A 53 18.38 -4.52 -4.17
C PHE A 53 16.95 -4.16 -3.78
N ARG A 54 15.94 -4.58 -4.56
CA ARG A 54 14.54 -4.29 -4.23
C ARG A 54 14.14 -4.92 -2.90
N ARG A 55 14.53 -6.17 -2.64
CA ARG A 55 14.27 -6.84 -1.36
C ARG A 55 15.01 -6.18 -0.20
N CYS A 56 16.21 -5.67 -0.43
CA CYS A 56 16.92 -4.87 0.57
C CYS A 56 16.09 -3.65 0.99
N LEU A 57 15.57 -2.86 0.03
CA LEU A 57 14.70 -1.72 0.32
C LEU A 57 13.40 -2.14 1.01
N PHE A 58 12.80 -3.25 0.59
CA PHE A 58 11.55 -3.80 1.12
C PHE A 58 11.64 -4.09 2.63
N TYR A 59 12.71 -4.73 3.07
CA TYR A 59 12.93 -5.08 4.47
C TYR A 59 13.57 -3.96 5.30
N ALA A 60 14.14 -2.94 4.65
CA ALA A 60 14.73 -1.79 5.33
C ALA A 60 13.71 -0.72 5.72
N LEU A 61 12.49 -0.73 5.15
CA LEU A 61 11.47 0.26 5.43
C LEU A 61 10.75 -0.02 6.76
N ASP A 62 11.06 0.76 7.80
CA ASP A 62 10.31 0.78 9.06
C ASP A 62 9.01 1.58 8.90
N ARG A 63 7.91 0.85 8.69
CA ARG A 63 6.59 1.44 8.47
C ARG A 63 6.03 2.08 9.73
N HIS A 64 6.29 1.51 10.89
CA HIS A 64 5.87 2.07 12.18
C HIS A 64 6.41 3.50 12.33
N GLY A 65 7.74 3.67 12.23
CA GLY A 65 8.36 4.98 12.35
C GLY A 65 7.88 5.99 11.31
N ALA A 66 7.67 5.55 10.06
CA ALA A 66 7.16 6.42 8.99
C ALA A 66 5.71 6.84 9.25
N LEU A 67 4.83 5.93 9.71
CA LEU A 67 3.41 6.19 9.93
C LEU A 67 3.11 6.95 11.24
N MET A 68 4.04 7.01 12.18
CA MET A 68 3.95 7.95 13.32
C MET A 68 3.78 9.41 12.88
N THR A 69 4.16 9.76 11.65
CA THR A 69 3.90 11.10 11.07
C THR A 69 2.43 11.32 10.72
N VAL A 70 1.67 10.26 10.57
CA VAL A 70 0.23 10.24 10.22
C VAL A 70 -0.62 10.02 11.45
N ASP A 71 -0.35 8.95 12.17
CA ASP A 71 -0.97 8.62 13.45
C ASP A 71 0.10 8.37 14.53
N PRO A 72 0.37 9.37 15.39
CA PRO A 72 1.36 9.24 16.45
C PRO A 72 0.89 8.42 17.67
N TYR A 73 -0.39 8.04 17.71
CA TYR A 73 -0.97 7.32 18.85
C TYR A 73 -1.05 5.82 18.62
N ASP A 74 -1.38 5.40 17.39
CA ASP A 74 -1.51 3.98 17.03
C ASP A 74 -1.19 3.79 15.54
N PRO A 75 0.09 3.94 15.14
CA PRO A 75 0.48 3.81 13.73
C PRO A 75 0.31 2.37 13.22
N ASP A 76 0.36 1.37 14.09
CA ASP A 76 0.33 -0.04 13.68
C ASP A 76 -1.03 -0.47 13.13
N HIS A 77 -2.14 0.17 13.56
CA HIS A 77 -3.47 -0.19 13.09
C HIS A 77 -3.70 0.08 11.59
N ILE A 78 -2.85 0.91 10.98
CA ILE A 78 -2.92 1.23 9.54
C ILE A 78 -1.85 0.54 8.70
N ILE A 79 -0.93 -0.22 9.31
CA ILE A 79 0.09 -0.97 8.55
C ILE A 79 -0.57 -2.15 7.83
N ILE A 80 -0.25 -2.30 6.54
CA ILE A 80 -0.59 -3.50 5.77
C ILE A 80 0.66 -4.09 5.13
N ASN A 81 0.71 -5.42 5.09
CA ASN A 81 1.85 -6.18 4.56
C ASN A 81 1.60 -6.74 3.15
N THR A 82 0.44 -6.44 2.59
CA THR A 82 -0.06 -6.92 1.31
C THR A 82 -0.68 -5.79 0.52
N PHE A 83 -0.84 -5.92 -0.79
CA PHE A 83 -1.52 -4.90 -1.60
C PHE A 83 -3.02 -4.99 -1.42
N THR A 84 -3.58 -6.19 -1.40
CA THR A 84 -4.97 -6.41 -0.98
C THR A 84 -5.06 -6.27 0.54
N PRO A 85 -5.91 -5.38 1.07
CA PRO A 85 -6.04 -5.18 2.51
C PRO A 85 -6.63 -6.42 3.23
N PRO A 86 -6.27 -6.65 4.50
CA PRO A 86 -7.00 -7.59 5.36
C PRO A 86 -8.49 -7.23 5.46
N ASP A 87 -9.33 -8.23 5.71
CA ASP A 87 -10.79 -8.12 5.87
C ASP A 87 -11.53 -7.60 4.62
N PHE A 88 -10.85 -7.55 3.47
CA PHE A 88 -11.44 -7.07 2.23
C PHE A 88 -12.38 -8.11 1.60
N VAL A 89 -11.89 -9.32 1.36
CA VAL A 89 -12.66 -10.45 0.86
C VAL A 89 -12.20 -11.73 1.53
N ALA A 90 -13.12 -12.69 1.66
CA ALA A 90 -12.85 -13.98 2.29
C ALA A 90 -13.38 -15.14 1.44
N MET A 91 -12.76 -16.31 1.59
CA MET A 91 -13.17 -17.57 0.98
C MET A 91 -13.19 -18.67 2.04
N ASP A 92 -14.31 -19.37 2.14
CA ASP A 92 -14.50 -20.48 3.09
C ASP A 92 -14.15 -20.10 4.56
N GLY A 93 -14.43 -18.85 4.94
CA GLY A 93 -14.15 -18.32 6.27
C GLY A 93 -12.68 -17.91 6.50
N SER A 94 -11.82 -18.00 5.49
CA SER A 94 -10.45 -17.48 5.52
C SER A 94 -10.35 -16.15 4.78
N ASP A 95 -9.73 -15.15 5.40
CA ASP A 95 -9.39 -13.90 4.72
C ASP A 95 -8.46 -14.17 3.55
N PHE A 96 -8.64 -13.45 2.46
CA PHE A 96 -7.83 -13.56 1.24
C PHE A 96 -6.33 -13.47 1.53
N VAL A 97 -5.93 -12.55 2.39
CA VAL A 97 -4.51 -12.35 2.74
C VAL A 97 -3.87 -13.53 3.48
N ASN A 98 -4.66 -14.50 3.92
CA ASN A 98 -4.19 -15.75 4.54
C ASN A 98 -4.18 -16.95 3.58
N ILE A 99 -4.50 -16.74 2.29
CA ILE A 99 -4.53 -17.79 1.29
C ILE A 99 -3.14 -18.00 0.65
N GLY A 100 -2.73 -19.25 0.48
CA GLY A 100 -1.52 -19.62 -0.24
C GLY A 100 -0.25 -18.94 0.26
N GLY A 101 0.53 -18.37 -0.66
CA GLY A 101 1.79 -17.70 -0.37
C GLY A 101 1.68 -16.36 0.37
N MET A 102 0.47 -15.83 0.51
CA MET A 102 0.21 -14.56 1.19
C MET A 102 0.39 -14.65 2.71
N ALA A 103 0.04 -15.79 3.32
CA ALA A 103 0.05 -15.99 4.77
C ALA A 103 1.39 -15.69 5.45
N LYS A 104 2.51 -15.86 4.75
CA LYS A 104 3.85 -15.55 5.29
C LYS A 104 4.09 -14.05 5.52
N TYR A 105 3.36 -13.19 4.77
CA TYR A 105 3.48 -11.74 4.90
C TYR A 105 2.56 -11.19 5.98
N THR A 106 1.34 -11.73 6.11
CA THR A 106 0.35 -11.30 7.10
C THR A 106 0.69 -11.74 8.51
N ASN A 107 1.40 -12.85 8.67
CA ASN A 107 1.81 -13.38 9.97
C ASN A 107 3.19 -12.88 10.44
N ASP A 108 3.75 -11.87 9.79
CA ASP A 108 5.03 -11.28 10.21
C ASP A 108 4.82 -10.30 11.36
N GLU A 109 5.36 -10.65 12.55
CA GLU A 109 5.21 -9.89 13.80
C GLU A 109 5.91 -8.52 13.77
N ASN A 110 6.84 -8.32 12.83
CA ASN A 110 7.62 -7.09 12.69
C ASN A 110 7.14 -6.23 11.50
N ASN A 111 5.95 -6.51 10.97
CA ASN A 111 5.41 -5.77 9.82
C ASN A 111 6.41 -5.68 8.66
N LEU A 112 7.10 -6.79 8.36
CA LEU A 112 8.13 -6.93 7.33
C LEU A 112 9.39 -6.04 7.52
N PHE A 113 9.52 -5.30 8.60
CA PHE A 113 10.74 -4.61 8.92
C PHE A 113 11.76 -5.60 9.51
N ASN A 114 12.82 -5.87 8.76
CA ASN A 114 13.85 -6.83 9.17
C ASN A 114 15.24 -6.27 8.84
N PRO A 115 15.83 -5.50 9.76
CA PRO A 115 17.11 -4.84 9.51
C PRO A 115 18.26 -5.82 9.27
N ASP A 116 18.28 -6.98 9.93
CA ASP A 116 19.35 -7.97 9.74
C ASP A 116 19.28 -8.57 8.33
N LEU A 117 18.08 -8.95 7.87
CA LEU A 117 17.88 -9.44 6.51
C LEU A 117 18.14 -8.35 5.47
N ALA A 118 17.76 -7.10 5.75
CA ALA A 118 18.05 -5.98 4.86
C ALA A 118 19.56 -5.78 4.67
N LEU A 119 20.35 -5.92 5.72
CA LEU A 119 21.81 -5.82 5.66
C LEU A 119 22.45 -7.01 4.91
N GLU A 120 21.96 -8.23 5.12
CA GLU A 120 22.39 -9.41 4.35
C GLU A 120 22.11 -9.22 2.85
N LEU A 121 20.89 -8.78 2.52
CA LEU A 121 20.48 -8.49 1.15
C LEU A 121 21.28 -7.33 0.53
N LYS A 122 21.67 -6.33 1.34
CA LYS A 122 22.57 -5.26 0.89
C LYS A 122 23.92 -5.82 0.43
N GLU A 123 24.52 -6.73 1.19
CA GLU A 123 25.82 -7.35 0.80
C GLU A 123 25.69 -8.07 -0.54
N GLN A 124 24.62 -8.83 -0.73
CA GLN A 124 24.33 -9.48 -2.01
C GLN A 124 24.08 -8.44 -3.12
N ALA A 125 23.26 -7.41 -2.84
CA ALA A 125 22.96 -6.36 -3.80
C ALA A 125 24.21 -5.60 -4.25
N VAL A 126 25.15 -5.29 -3.35
CA VAL A 126 26.42 -4.63 -3.71
C VAL A 126 27.22 -5.48 -4.72
N ALA A 127 27.27 -6.80 -4.53
CA ALA A 127 27.95 -7.68 -5.46
C ALA A 127 27.26 -7.72 -6.83
N ASP A 128 25.93 -7.91 -6.85
CA ASP A 128 25.12 -7.99 -8.07
C ASP A 128 25.17 -6.67 -8.87
N LEU A 129 25.03 -5.55 -8.16
CA LEU A 129 25.02 -4.21 -8.74
C LEU A 129 26.39 -3.79 -9.28
N THR A 130 27.46 -4.13 -8.57
CA THR A 130 28.84 -3.90 -9.04
C THR A 130 29.09 -4.65 -10.34
N ALA A 131 28.60 -5.90 -10.46
CA ALA A 131 28.71 -6.68 -11.68
C ALA A 131 27.93 -6.05 -12.86
N LYS A 132 26.85 -5.32 -12.58
CA LYS A 132 26.05 -4.55 -13.57
C LYS A 132 26.64 -3.16 -13.87
N GLY A 133 27.74 -2.76 -13.22
CA GLY A 133 28.37 -1.44 -13.38
C GLY A 133 27.52 -0.30 -12.79
N VAL A 134 26.82 -0.57 -11.69
CA VAL A 134 26.13 0.46 -10.90
C VAL A 134 27.13 1.24 -10.07
N THR A 135 26.95 2.54 -9.97
CA THR A 135 27.74 3.45 -9.12
C THR A 135 27.01 3.72 -7.80
N PHE A 136 27.77 3.93 -6.73
CA PHE A 136 27.25 4.20 -5.41
C PHE A 136 27.61 5.63 -4.95
N PRO A 137 26.74 6.29 -4.12
CA PRO A 137 25.45 5.82 -3.68
C PRO A 137 24.42 5.82 -4.82
N ILE A 138 23.44 4.91 -4.75
CA ILE A 138 22.30 4.89 -5.67
C ILE A 138 21.33 5.98 -5.26
N LYS A 139 21.04 6.93 -6.15
CA LYS A 139 20.09 7.99 -5.90
C LYS A 139 18.65 7.49 -6.04
N ILE A 140 17.85 7.69 -4.99
CA ILE A 140 16.44 7.29 -4.93
C ILE A 140 15.58 8.56 -4.92
N LEU A 141 15.11 9.00 -6.10
CA LEU A 141 14.23 10.15 -6.21
C LEU A 141 12.85 9.81 -5.65
N MET A 142 12.45 10.48 -4.56
CA MET A 142 11.14 10.39 -3.92
C MET A 142 10.39 11.72 -4.05
N PRO A 143 9.55 11.91 -5.08
CA PRO A 143 8.73 13.10 -5.18
C PRO A 143 7.55 13.06 -4.20
N TYR A 144 7.10 14.24 -3.75
CA TYR A 144 5.93 14.41 -2.91
C TYR A 144 5.14 15.68 -3.27
N ASN A 145 3.89 15.80 -2.82
CA ASN A 145 2.98 16.88 -3.23
C ASN A 145 3.23 18.23 -2.54
N GLY A 146 4.34 18.41 -1.84
CA GLY A 146 4.66 19.64 -1.11
C GLY A 146 3.92 19.78 0.23
N GLY A 147 3.06 18.86 0.63
CA GLY A 147 2.38 18.86 1.92
C GLY A 147 3.34 18.53 3.07
N ALA A 148 3.20 19.26 4.20
CA ALA A 148 4.13 19.12 5.33
C ALA A 148 4.16 17.70 5.92
N THR A 149 3.01 17.06 6.11
CA THR A 149 2.93 15.70 6.66
C THR A 149 3.63 14.69 5.74
N TRP A 150 3.40 14.78 4.44
CA TRP A 150 4.07 13.89 3.49
C TRP A 150 5.58 14.17 3.43
N GLY A 151 5.97 15.45 3.39
CA GLY A 151 7.38 15.84 3.45
C GLY A 151 8.09 15.33 4.72
N ASN A 152 7.44 15.40 5.88
CA ASN A 152 7.97 14.86 7.12
C ASN A 152 8.14 13.34 7.04
N ARG A 153 7.15 12.62 6.48
CA ARG A 153 7.24 11.17 6.26
C ARG A 153 8.42 10.81 5.34
N CYS A 154 8.60 11.53 4.24
CA CYS A 154 9.77 11.35 3.37
C CYS A 154 11.09 11.55 4.13
N GLN A 155 11.18 12.55 5.01
CA GLN A 155 12.38 12.77 5.84
C GLN A 155 12.64 11.61 6.81
N VAL A 156 11.60 11.07 7.44
CA VAL A 156 11.72 9.90 8.32
C VAL A 156 12.22 8.69 7.53
N ILE A 157 11.64 8.41 6.36
CA ILE A 157 12.05 7.30 5.49
C ILE A 157 13.50 7.46 5.05
N LYS A 158 13.89 8.66 4.61
CA LYS A 158 15.30 8.94 4.28
C LYS A 158 16.23 8.60 5.44
N GLN A 159 15.93 9.18 6.61
CA GLN A 159 16.80 9.03 7.77
C GLN A 159 16.95 7.57 8.19
N GLN A 160 15.85 6.82 8.25
CA GLN A 160 15.90 5.41 8.67
C GLN A 160 16.61 4.52 7.65
N MET A 161 16.32 4.67 6.35
CA MET A 161 16.94 3.85 5.31
C MET A 161 18.42 4.15 5.14
N GLU A 162 18.81 5.43 5.09
CA GLU A 162 20.23 5.81 5.00
C GLU A 162 21.02 5.47 6.26
N SER A 163 20.39 5.54 7.45
CA SER A 163 21.05 5.12 8.70
C SER A 163 21.26 3.61 8.76
N LEU A 164 20.33 2.81 8.26
CA LEU A 164 20.42 1.36 8.26
C LEU A 164 21.36 0.86 7.16
N LEU A 165 21.13 1.32 5.92
CA LEU A 165 21.81 0.81 4.75
C LEU A 165 23.14 1.53 4.44
N GLY A 166 23.34 2.72 5.01
CA GLY A 166 24.51 3.57 4.77
C GLY A 166 24.30 4.56 3.62
N SER A 167 24.68 5.82 3.85
CA SER A 167 24.65 6.88 2.84
C SER A 167 25.70 6.70 1.72
N ASP A 168 26.59 5.75 1.87
CA ASP A 168 27.53 5.30 0.85
C ASP A 168 26.90 4.25 -0.12
N PHE A 169 25.76 3.64 0.27
CA PHE A 169 25.03 2.68 -0.55
C PHE A 169 23.85 3.31 -1.27
N ILE A 170 23.02 4.08 -0.56
CA ILE A 170 21.84 4.79 -1.11
C ILE A 170 21.84 6.26 -0.69
N GLU A 171 21.29 7.12 -1.54
CA GLU A 171 20.98 8.52 -1.26
C GLU A 171 19.53 8.80 -1.62
N VAL A 172 18.66 9.07 -0.63
CA VAL A 172 17.27 9.44 -0.87
C VAL A 172 17.20 10.93 -1.17
N CYS A 173 16.67 11.27 -2.33
CA CYS A 173 16.52 12.62 -2.85
C CYS A 173 15.05 13.01 -2.89
N PHE A 174 14.71 14.27 -2.57
CA PHE A 174 13.32 14.74 -2.55
C PHE A 174 13.07 15.82 -3.59
N GLU A 175 11.89 15.77 -4.17
CA GLU A 175 11.39 16.84 -5.02
C GLU A 175 9.91 17.13 -4.69
N ALA A 176 9.60 18.41 -4.42
CA ALA A 176 8.25 18.83 -4.06
C ALA A 176 7.52 19.40 -5.29
N TYR A 177 6.32 18.87 -5.54
CA TYR A 177 5.44 19.33 -6.62
C TYR A 177 4.18 19.94 -6.06
N SER A 178 3.92 21.21 -6.35
CA SER A 178 2.77 21.95 -5.82
C SER A 178 1.49 21.84 -6.65
N SER A 179 1.58 21.37 -7.87
CA SER A 179 0.44 21.24 -8.79
C SER A 179 0.63 20.05 -9.74
N SER A 180 -0.50 19.46 -10.17
CA SER A 180 -0.51 18.34 -11.13
C SER A 180 0.45 17.21 -10.75
N PHE A 181 0.48 16.87 -9.45
CA PHE A 181 1.46 15.94 -8.90
C PHE A 181 1.53 14.61 -9.68
N LEU A 182 0.39 13.97 -9.94
CA LEU A 182 0.35 12.70 -10.66
C LEU A 182 0.86 12.81 -12.10
N ASP A 183 0.53 13.90 -12.79
CA ASP A 183 0.98 14.11 -14.17
C ASP A 183 2.47 14.44 -14.24
N SER A 184 2.99 15.15 -13.21
CA SER A 184 4.38 15.57 -13.14
C SER A 184 5.33 14.48 -12.63
N THR A 185 4.80 13.42 -12.04
CA THR A 185 5.59 12.35 -11.41
C THR A 185 5.22 10.97 -11.95
N ARG A 186 4.19 10.33 -11.37
CA ARG A 186 3.85 8.93 -11.65
C ARG A 186 3.57 8.65 -13.13
N ARG A 187 2.74 9.48 -13.78
CA ARG A 187 2.32 9.26 -15.17
C ARG A 187 3.44 9.44 -16.19
N CYS A 188 4.45 10.23 -15.86
CA CYS A 188 5.57 10.48 -16.77
C CYS A 188 6.88 9.80 -16.33
N GLY A 189 6.87 8.94 -15.30
CA GLY A 189 8.05 8.22 -14.83
C GLY A 189 9.08 9.08 -14.10
N ASN A 190 8.71 10.26 -13.61
CA ASN A 190 9.60 11.18 -12.90
C ASN A 190 9.70 10.82 -11.40
N TYR A 191 10.14 9.63 -11.10
CA TYR A 191 10.39 9.11 -9.74
C TYR A 191 11.22 7.84 -9.79
N ALA A 192 11.96 7.56 -8.73
CA ALA A 192 12.59 6.27 -8.48
C ALA A 192 11.71 5.40 -7.56
N MET A 193 11.33 5.95 -6.41
CA MET A 193 10.40 5.35 -5.45
C MET A 193 9.33 6.37 -5.08
N GLN A 194 8.05 6.03 -5.24
CA GLN A 194 6.95 6.96 -4.97
C GLN A 194 5.81 6.27 -4.24
N GLU A 195 5.24 6.95 -3.23
CA GLU A 195 4.00 6.54 -2.60
C GLU A 195 2.85 6.63 -3.60
N CYS A 196 2.18 5.51 -3.78
CA CYS A 196 1.00 5.34 -4.62
C CYS A 196 -0.14 4.77 -3.79
N ASN A 197 -1.34 4.84 -4.32
CA ASN A 197 -2.51 4.25 -3.67
C ASN A 197 -3.50 3.73 -4.70
N GLU A 198 -4.33 2.79 -4.26
CA GLU A 198 -5.49 2.30 -5.00
C GLU A 198 -6.66 2.04 -4.06
N GLU A 199 -7.86 2.31 -4.55
CA GLU A 199 -9.11 2.07 -3.83
C GLU A 199 -9.82 0.85 -4.38
N ALA A 200 -10.38 0.04 -3.49
CA ALA A 200 -11.21 -1.09 -3.90
C ALA A 200 -12.51 -0.61 -4.57
N THR A 201 -12.68 -0.88 -5.85
CA THR A 201 -13.88 -0.52 -6.61
C THR A 201 -14.98 -1.58 -6.57
N PHE A 202 -14.62 -2.84 -6.34
CA PHE A 202 -15.53 -3.99 -6.24
C PHE A 202 -14.93 -5.07 -5.34
N ALA A 203 -15.78 -5.96 -4.80
CA ALA A 203 -15.39 -6.99 -3.84
C ALA A 203 -14.77 -8.23 -4.54
N ASP A 204 -13.61 -8.05 -5.16
CA ASP A 204 -12.83 -9.13 -5.77
C ASP A 204 -11.35 -8.75 -5.74
N PRO A 205 -10.41 -9.69 -5.50
CA PRO A 205 -8.98 -9.40 -5.46
C PRO A 205 -8.43 -8.73 -6.71
N ASP A 206 -9.08 -8.91 -7.86
CA ASP A 206 -8.69 -8.28 -9.13
C ASP A 206 -8.58 -6.75 -9.03
N THR A 207 -9.37 -6.12 -8.15
CA THR A 207 -9.34 -4.66 -7.97
C THR A 207 -7.96 -4.13 -7.59
N PHE A 208 -7.18 -4.90 -6.81
CA PHE A 208 -5.82 -4.51 -6.42
C PHE A 208 -4.76 -5.04 -7.39
N SER A 209 -5.00 -6.14 -8.08
CA SER A 209 -4.08 -6.68 -9.09
C SER A 209 -3.96 -5.78 -10.31
N MET A 210 -5.03 -5.03 -10.64
CA MET A 210 -5.06 -4.08 -11.77
C MET A 210 -3.96 -3.03 -11.70
N MET A 211 -3.41 -2.73 -10.53
CA MET A 211 -2.30 -1.78 -10.34
C MET A 211 -1.03 -2.19 -11.08
N PHE A 212 -0.83 -3.47 -11.27
CA PHE A 212 0.38 -4.06 -11.87
C PHE A 212 0.12 -4.70 -13.24
N ASP A 213 -1.10 -4.53 -13.77
CA ASP A 213 -1.46 -4.96 -15.13
C ASP A 213 -0.75 -4.10 -16.18
N GLU A 214 -0.58 -4.64 -17.37
CA GLU A 214 0.04 -3.94 -18.51
C GLU A 214 -0.72 -2.66 -18.91
N ASP A 215 -2.06 -2.64 -18.72
CA ASP A 215 -2.92 -1.50 -19.07
C ASP A 215 -2.99 -0.41 -17.99
N ASN A 216 -2.60 -0.70 -16.75
CA ASN A 216 -2.69 0.22 -15.61
C ASN A 216 -1.53 0.03 -14.64
N ASN A 217 -0.32 0.30 -15.10
CA ASN A 217 0.89 0.01 -14.33
C ASN A 217 1.39 1.23 -13.56
N PHE A 218 1.39 1.14 -12.24
CA PHE A 218 1.85 2.20 -11.34
C PHE A 218 3.37 2.27 -11.20
N SER A 219 4.08 1.16 -11.44
CA SER A 219 5.52 1.04 -11.25
C SER A 219 6.29 0.91 -12.56
N PHE A 220 5.61 0.95 -13.70
CA PHE A 220 6.17 0.60 -15.00
C PHE A 220 6.80 -0.82 -14.99
N PHE A 221 6.19 -1.75 -14.28
CA PHE A 221 6.70 -3.11 -14.13
C PHE A 221 6.84 -3.84 -15.48
N TYR A 222 6.04 -3.48 -16.47
CA TYR A 222 6.18 -4.00 -17.84
C TYR A 222 7.57 -3.73 -18.47
N ALA A 223 8.30 -2.71 -17.97
CA ALA A 223 9.66 -2.38 -18.40
C ALA A 223 10.74 -3.12 -17.62
N CYS A 224 10.37 -4.08 -16.77
CA CYS A 224 11.33 -4.92 -16.07
C CYS A 224 12.15 -5.75 -17.04
N GLU A 225 13.48 -5.68 -16.91
CA GLU A 225 14.45 -6.41 -17.73
C GLU A 225 15.00 -7.66 -17.02
N GLU A 226 14.63 -7.88 -15.76
CA GLU A 226 15.12 -8.99 -14.96
C GLU A 226 14.41 -10.30 -15.34
N VAL A 227 15.16 -11.38 -15.34
CA VAL A 227 14.66 -12.72 -15.60
C VAL A 227 14.81 -13.61 -14.36
N ASP A 228 13.90 -14.58 -14.21
CA ASP A 228 13.96 -15.60 -13.18
C ASP A 228 15.05 -16.64 -13.46
N GLU A 229 15.18 -17.61 -12.58
CA GLU A 229 16.13 -18.75 -12.71
C GLU A 229 15.94 -19.59 -13.96
N ASN A 230 14.77 -19.53 -14.59
CA ASN A 230 14.44 -20.23 -15.84
C ASN A 230 14.70 -19.35 -17.09
N GLY A 231 15.18 -18.11 -16.90
CA GLY A 231 15.41 -17.15 -17.97
C GLY A 231 14.15 -16.46 -18.48
N LYS A 232 13.05 -16.50 -17.72
CA LYS A 232 11.79 -15.85 -18.06
C LYS A 232 11.68 -14.49 -17.39
N ASN A 233 11.24 -13.48 -18.13
CA ASN A 233 11.03 -12.12 -17.60
C ASN A 233 10.03 -12.13 -16.43
N LEU A 234 10.34 -11.38 -15.35
CA LEU A 234 9.50 -11.36 -14.15
C LEU A 234 8.10 -10.82 -14.42
N PHE A 235 7.96 -9.82 -15.29
CA PHE A 235 6.65 -9.28 -15.67
C PHE A 235 5.81 -10.31 -16.43
N ASP A 236 6.43 -11.04 -17.38
CA ASP A 236 5.74 -12.08 -18.14
C ASP A 236 5.23 -13.21 -17.22
N VAL A 237 6.03 -13.60 -16.22
CA VAL A 237 5.61 -14.61 -15.22
C VAL A 237 4.42 -14.10 -14.40
N TYR A 238 4.47 -12.84 -13.99
CA TYR A 238 3.35 -12.22 -13.27
C TYR A 238 2.08 -12.19 -14.13
N MET A 239 2.17 -11.72 -15.38
CA MET A 239 1.04 -11.64 -16.30
C MET A 239 0.42 -13.02 -16.61
N GLU A 240 1.21 -14.08 -16.67
CA GLU A 240 0.66 -15.43 -16.79
C GLU A 240 -0.17 -15.84 -15.58
N LYS A 241 0.34 -15.56 -14.36
CA LYS A 241 -0.39 -15.83 -13.12
C LYS A 241 -1.67 -14.99 -13.03
N LEU A 242 -1.60 -13.69 -13.34
CA LEU A 242 -2.73 -12.79 -13.33
C LEU A 242 -3.80 -13.22 -14.34
N ASN A 243 -3.41 -13.51 -15.58
CA ASN A 243 -4.32 -13.96 -16.63
C ASN A 243 -4.97 -15.29 -16.28
N TYR A 244 -4.23 -16.22 -15.66
CA TYR A 244 -4.80 -17.45 -15.14
C TYR A 244 -5.87 -17.17 -14.07
N ALA A 245 -5.59 -16.29 -13.10
CA ALA A 245 -6.54 -15.89 -12.05
C ALA A 245 -7.81 -15.26 -12.65
N LYS A 246 -7.65 -14.32 -13.59
CA LYS A 246 -8.77 -13.66 -14.32
C LYS A 246 -9.61 -14.66 -15.10
N SER A 247 -9.03 -15.73 -15.62
CA SER A 247 -9.75 -16.77 -16.36
C SER A 247 -10.63 -17.67 -15.49
N GLN A 248 -10.41 -17.68 -14.16
CA GLN A 248 -11.21 -18.46 -13.21
C GLN A 248 -12.54 -17.73 -12.91
N THR A 249 -13.56 -17.98 -13.71
CA THR A 249 -14.85 -17.28 -13.62
C THR A 249 -15.95 -18.06 -12.93
N THR A 250 -15.77 -19.36 -12.72
CA THR A 250 -16.80 -20.27 -12.16
C THR A 250 -16.41 -20.90 -10.83
N ASP A 251 -15.12 -21.03 -10.56
CA ASP A 251 -14.56 -21.56 -9.30
C ASP A 251 -13.93 -20.40 -8.51
N LEU A 252 -14.65 -19.87 -7.52
CA LEU A 252 -14.17 -18.75 -6.70
C LEU A 252 -12.99 -19.16 -5.81
N SER A 253 -12.93 -20.42 -5.36
CA SER A 253 -11.82 -20.89 -4.53
C SER A 253 -10.52 -20.91 -5.33
N GLU A 254 -10.56 -21.46 -6.55
CA GLU A 254 -9.40 -21.46 -7.45
C GLU A 254 -9.05 -20.02 -7.89
N ARG A 255 -10.07 -19.18 -8.16
CA ARG A 255 -9.86 -17.76 -8.48
C ARG A 255 -9.08 -17.04 -7.38
N TYR A 256 -9.52 -17.11 -6.13
CA TYR A 256 -8.88 -16.40 -5.03
C TYR A 256 -7.48 -16.91 -4.75
N LYS A 257 -7.29 -18.25 -4.83
CA LYS A 257 -5.97 -18.86 -4.72
C LYS A 257 -5.02 -18.36 -5.81
N ALA A 258 -5.49 -18.31 -7.06
CA ALA A 258 -4.68 -17.86 -8.18
C ALA A 258 -4.31 -16.35 -8.06
N PHE A 259 -5.23 -15.50 -7.60
CA PHE A 259 -4.90 -14.09 -7.29
C PHE A 259 -3.91 -13.97 -6.12
N ALA A 260 -4.07 -14.79 -5.07
CA ALA A 260 -3.12 -14.81 -3.96
C ALA A 260 -1.71 -15.25 -4.40
N ASP A 261 -1.62 -16.22 -5.31
CA ASP A 261 -0.34 -16.66 -5.89
C ASP A 261 0.28 -15.58 -6.80
N ALA A 262 -0.53 -14.77 -7.48
CA ALA A 262 -0.05 -13.66 -8.29
C ALA A 262 0.44 -12.50 -7.40
N GLU A 263 -0.29 -12.14 -6.35
CA GLU A 263 0.13 -11.08 -5.41
C GLU A 263 1.36 -11.50 -4.61
N ALA A 264 1.41 -12.75 -4.14
CA ALA A 264 2.59 -13.29 -3.45
C ALA A 264 3.85 -13.20 -4.34
N TYR A 265 3.71 -13.41 -5.65
CA TYR A 265 4.82 -13.27 -6.59
C TYR A 265 5.35 -11.83 -6.66
N LEU A 266 4.46 -10.81 -6.64
CA LEU A 266 4.89 -9.40 -6.57
C LEU A 266 5.67 -9.11 -5.29
N LEU A 267 5.17 -9.61 -4.16
CA LEU A 267 5.81 -9.44 -2.85
C LEU A 267 7.15 -10.18 -2.77
N ASP A 268 7.24 -11.41 -3.27
CA ASP A 268 8.47 -12.22 -3.28
C ASP A 268 9.59 -11.54 -4.06
N ASN A 269 9.25 -10.84 -5.14
CA ASN A 269 10.17 -10.11 -5.98
C ASN A 269 10.30 -8.62 -5.59
N ALA A 270 9.62 -8.19 -4.53
CA ALA A 270 9.62 -6.81 -4.05
C ALA A 270 9.36 -5.79 -5.18
N ILE A 271 8.36 -6.04 -6.02
CA ILE A 271 8.03 -5.18 -7.17
C ILE A 271 7.51 -3.81 -6.69
N ALA A 272 6.82 -3.80 -5.57
CA ALA A 272 6.45 -2.61 -4.81
C ALA A 272 6.48 -2.95 -3.31
N ILE A 273 6.38 -1.96 -2.44
CA ILE A 273 6.47 -2.13 -1.00
C ILE A 273 5.12 -1.76 -0.38
N PRO A 274 4.31 -2.71 0.14
CA PRO A 274 3.10 -2.39 0.88
C PRO A 274 3.40 -1.45 2.03
N PHE A 275 2.49 -0.53 2.31
CA PHE A 275 2.78 0.52 3.29
C PHE A 275 1.68 0.67 4.34
N GLY A 276 0.48 1.04 3.94
CA GLY A 276 -0.58 1.30 4.90
C GLY A 276 -1.97 1.37 4.31
N LEU A 277 -2.98 1.23 5.15
CA LEU A 277 -4.38 1.31 4.78
C LEU A 277 -4.93 2.71 5.11
N GLY A 278 -5.54 3.37 4.13
CA GLY A 278 -6.20 4.65 4.36
C GLY A 278 -5.31 5.76 4.91
N VAL A 279 -4.01 5.79 4.55
CA VAL A 279 -3.00 6.69 5.14
C VAL A 279 -3.39 8.16 5.11
N LEU A 280 -4.06 8.64 4.04
CA LEU A 280 -4.55 10.02 3.98
C LEU A 280 -5.81 10.24 4.82
N GLY A 281 -6.60 9.21 5.06
CA GLY A 281 -7.79 9.22 5.91
C GLY A 281 -7.54 8.69 7.32
N ALA A 282 -6.33 8.22 7.60
CA ALA A 282 -5.94 7.77 8.92
C ALA A 282 -6.00 8.90 9.94
N GLY A 283 -6.38 8.56 11.15
CA GLY A 283 -6.52 9.53 12.24
C GLY A 283 -7.92 9.54 12.82
N TYR A 284 -8.40 10.72 13.17
CA TYR A 284 -9.62 10.86 13.95
C TYR A 284 -10.70 11.62 13.20
N THR A 285 -11.94 11.22 13.42
CA THR A 285 -13.11 11.86 12.85
C THR A 285 -14.10 12.26 13.94
N SER A 286 -14.88 13.30 13.63
CA SER A 286 -16.07 13.70 14.38
C SER A 286 -17.19 13.95 13.37
N SER A 287 -18.35 13.38 13.58
CA SER A 287 -19.41 13.38 12.58
C SER A 287 -20.79 13.69 13.18
N HIS A 288 -21.58 14.42 12.39
CA HIS A 288 -23.02 14.65 12.62
C HIS A 288 -23.90 13.74 11.77
N THR A 289 -23.34 12.77 11.08
CA THR A 289 -24.06 11.86 10.20
C THR A 289 -23.90 10.41 10.64
N ASN A 290 -24.94 9.60 10.41
CA ASN A 290 -24.83 8.15 10.48
C ASN A 290 -24.32 7.65 9.12
N PRO A 291 -23.10 7.12 9.02
CA PRO A 291 -22.57 6.63 7.74
C PRO A 291 -23.24 5.32 7.30
N PHE A 292 -23.88 4.59 8.21
CA PHE A 292 -24.48 3.28 7.94
C PHE A 292 -25.92 3.35 7.40
N GLU A 293 -26.42 4.55 7.15
CA GLU A 293 -27.74 4.75 6.53
C GLU A 293 -27.63 4.78 5.00
N GLY A 294 -28.73 4.44 4.36
CA GLY A 294 -28.85 4.53 2.90
C GLY A 294 -28.10 3.45 2.16
N ALA A 295 -27.28 3.86 1.19
CA ALA A 295 -26.57 2.97 0.29
C ALA A 295 -25.07 2.85 0.66
N TRP A 296 -24.75 2.96 1.93
CA TRP A 296 -23.35 2.88 2.38
C TRP A 296 -22.72 1.51 2.06
N SER A 297 -21.49 1.54 1.63
CA SER A 297 -20.63 0.38 1.42
C SER A 297 -19.17 0.83 1.63
N PRO A 298 -18.28 -0.03 2.15
CA PRO A 298 -16.86 0.29 2.27
C PRO A 298 -16.11 0.30 0.93
N LEU A 299 -16.82 0.04 -0.20
CA LEU A 299 -16.21 -0.15 -1.52
C LEU A 299 -16.51 0.99 -2.47
N GLY A 300 -15.51 1.39 -3.25
CA GLY A 300 -15.62 2.41 -4.27
C GLY A 300 -16.15 3.72 -3.70
N VAL A 301 -16.86 4.48 -4.50
CA VAL A 301 -17.49 5.75 -4.09
C VAL A 301 -18.73 5.58 -3.21
N SER A 302 -19.03 4.37 -2.75
CA SER A 302 -20.23 4.10 -1.97
C SER A 302 -20.19 4.73 -0.58
N ASN A 303 -19.00 4.91 0.01
CA ASN A 303 -18.75 5.63 1.23
C ASN A 303 -19.07 7.13 1.14
N GLU A 304 -19.11 7.68 -0.08
CA GLU A 304 -19.43 9.08 -0.39
C GLU A 304 -20.91 9.26 -0.82
N ARG A 305 -21.73 8.22 -0.77
CA ARG A 305 -23.14 8.28 -1.14
C ARG A 305 -24.00 8.75 0.02
N TYR A 306 -24.41 10.00 -0.05
CA TYR A 306 -25.21 10.65 1.00
C TYR A 306 -26.73 10.52 0.81
N LYS A 307 -27.17 9.79 -0.20
CA LYS A 307 -28.61 9.59 -0.46
C LYS A 307 -29.25 8.83 0.72
N TYR A 308 -30.29 9.44 1.31
CA TYR A 308 -30.98 8.98 2.52
C TYR A 308 -30.21 9.14 3.84
N SER A 309 -29.04 9.79 3.83
CA SER A 309 -28.34 10.14 5.06
C SER A 309 -28.98 11.35 5.73
N TYR A 310 -28.96 11.38 7.05
CA TYR A 310 -29.46 12.48 7.86
C TYR A 310 -28.31 13.17 8.60
N VAL A 311 -28.41 14.49 8.72
CA VAL A 311 -27.51 15.28 9.55
C VAL A 311 -28.15 15.52 10.90
N TYR A 312 -27.53 15.07 11.96
CA TYR A 312 -28.02 15.24 13.32
C TYR A 312 -27.65 16.64 13.84
N ASN A 313 -28.44 17.16 14.78
CA ASN A 313 -28.19 18.48 15.38
C ASN A 313 -26.92 18.48 16.27
N GLU A 314 -26.56 17.32 16.80
CA GLU A 314 -25.42 17.15 17.69
C GLU A 314 -24.42 16.16 17.09
N THR A 315 -23.15 16.31 17.50
CA THR A 315 -22.11 15.35 17.11
C THR A 315 -22.42 13.99 17.68
N MET A 316 -22.34 12.97 16.85
CA MET A 316 -22.47 11.58 17.27
C MET A 316 -21.26 11.20 18.14
N ASN A 317 -21.53 10.71 19.34
CA ASN A 317 -20.48 10.19 20.21
C ASN A 317 -20.03 8.78 19.78
N SER A 318 -18.90 8.33 20.32
CA SER A 318 -18.31 7.02 19.95
C SER A 318 -19.25 5.85 20.29
N GLU A 319 -19.93 5.88 21.43
CA GLU A 319 -20.86 4.81 21.82
C GLU A 319 -22.03 4.68 20.83
N GLN A 320 -22.61 5.80 20.42
CA GLN A 320 -23.69 5.83 19.42
C GLN A 320 -23.20 5.28 18.07
N TYR A 321 -22.02 5.70 17.64
CA TYR A 321 -21.42 5.25 16.37
C TYR A 321 -21.24 3.74 16.35
N TYR A 322 -20.58 3.18 17.36
CA TYR A 322 -20.30 1.74 17.40
C TYR A 322 -21.57 0.89 17.55
N LYS A 323 -22.59 1.38 18.23
CA LYS A 323 -23.91 0.71 18.26
C LYS A 323 -24.57 0.67 16.89
N LEU A 324 -24.47 1.74 16.11
CA LEU A 324 -25.03 1.79 14.75
C LEU A 324 -24.24 0.90 13.79
N GLN A 325 -22.93 0.85 13.94
CA GLN A 325 -22.06 -0.07 13.17
C GLN A 325 -22.43 -1.53 13.46
N GLU A 326 -22.51 -1.91 14.73
CA GLU A 326 -22.89 -3.27 15.14
C GLU A 326 -24.28 -3.67 14.61
N GLN A 327 -25.23 -2.74 14.64
CA GLN A 327 -26.57 -2.98 14.10
C GLN A 327 -26.51 -3.17 12.57
N TRP A 328 -25.78 -2.34 11.87
CA TRP A 328 -25.62 -2.46 10.41
C TRP A 328 -24.98 -3.80 10.01
N GLU A 329 -23.96 -4.25 10.75
CA GLU A 329 -23.33 -5.56 10.51
C GLU A 329 -24.31 -6.71 10.72
N LYS A 330 -25.12 -6.67 11.78
CA LYS A 330 -26.17 -7.67 12.01
C LYS A 330 -27.22 -7.69 10.90
N ASP A 331 -27.67 -6.52 10.48
CA ASP A 331 -28.66 -6.39 9.40
C ASP A 331 -28.11 -6.88 8.06
N LYS A 332 -26.82 -6.61 7.78
CA LYS A 332 -26.10 -7.12 6.60
C LYS A 332 -26.05 -8.65 6.59
N ILE A 333 -25.64 -9.26 7.71
CA ILE A 333 -25.58 -10.73 7.85
C ILE A 333 -26.98 -11.33 7.64
N ALA A 334 -28.01 -10.76 8.27
CA ALA A 334 -29.37 -11.24 8.12
C ALA A 334 -29.88 -11.13 6.67
N ALA A 335 -29.53 -10.06 5.98
CA ALA A 335 -29.88 -9.87 4.57
C ALA A 335 -29.19 -10.90 3.65
N LEU A 336 -27.91 -11.18 3.88
CA LEU A 336 -27.16 -12.19 3.13
C LEU A 336 -27.73 -13.59 3.34
N GLN A 337 -28.03 -13.97 4.59
CA GLN A 337 -28.68 -15.26 4.90
C GLN A 337 -30.06 -15.39 4.26
N ALA A 338 -30.85 -14.32 4.25
CA ALA A 338 -32.17 -14.30 3.59
C ALA A 338 -32.07 -14.43 2.06
N ALA A 339 -30.95 -13.98 1.47
CA ALA A 339 -30.66 -14.11 0.05
C ALA A 339 -30.05 -15.48 -0.32
N GLY A 340 -29.77 -16.34 0.66
CA GLY A 340 -29.18 -17.66 0.43
C GLY A 340 -27.67 -17.63 0.15
N GLN A 341 -27.02 -16.59 0.65
CA GLN A 341 -25.55 -16.39 0.55
C GLN A 341 -24.88 -16.60 1.90
#